data_358b77c2256a65c74387b5e2acc69dec
#
_entry.id   358b77c2256a65c74387b5e2acc69dec
#
_cell.length_a   1.000
_cell.length_b   1.000
_cell.length_c   1.000
_cell.angle_alpha   90.00
_cell.angle_beta   90.00
_cell.angle_gamma   90.00
#
_symmetry.space_group_name_H-M   'P 1'
#
loop_
_entity.id
_entity.type
_entity.pdbx_description
1 polymer ?
#
loop_
_entity_poly.entity_id
_entity_poly.type
_entity_poly.pdbx_seq_one_letter_code
_entity_poly.pdbx_strand_id
1 'polypeptide(L)'
;MKVDIYRREGPQQKFSYLIVPQGQDIPPEADNVDWHVRQLAVDVDETQEHLHPYEIDNPRAQIAEKGYAITSVYHQVPAQAAP
;
A
#
# COMPACT_ATOMS: atom_id res chain seq x y z
N MET A 1 -4.88 2.70 12.76
CA MET A 1 -5.53 1.52 12.12
C MET A 1 -4.49 0.45 11.87
N LYS A 2 -4.82 -0.79 12.17
CA LYS A 2 -3.94 -1.92 11.83
C LYS A 2 -4.21 -2.39 10.42
N VAL A 3 -3.15 -2.50 9.64
CA VAL A 3 -3.23 -2.90 8.23
C VAL A 3 -2.21 -3.99 7.93
N ASP A 4 -2.46 -4.72 6.87
CA ASP A 4 -1.49 -5.63 6.28
C ASP A 4 -0.87 -4.93 5.07
N ILE A 5 0.45 -5.01 4.94
CA ILE A 5 1.19 -4.31 3.92
C ILE A 5 1.75 -5.30 2.91
N TYR A 6 1.47 -5.06 1.64
CA TYR A 6 1.97 -5.84 0.52
C TYR A 6 2.85 -4.97 -0.35
N ARG A 7 3.76 -5.59 -1.08
CA ARG A 7 4.69 -4.90 -1.97
C ARG A 7 4.74 -5.58 -3.32
N ARG A 8 4.88 -4.79 -4.36
CA ARG A 8 5.07 -5.27 -5.72
C ARG A 8 6.26 -4.55 -6.34
N GLU A 9 7.12 -5.30 -7.01
CA GLU A 9 8.22 -4.72 -7.78
C GLU A 9 7.70 -4.19 -9.11
N GLY A 10 8.12 -2.98 -9.45
CA GLY A 10 7.83 -2.35 -10.72
C GLY A 10 9.09 -2.13 -11.54
N PRO A 11 8.96 -1.47 -12.69
CA PRO A 11 10.11 -1.17 -13.54
C PRO A 11 11.06 -0.18 -12.87
N GLN A 12 12.32 -0.18 -13.29
CA GLN A 12 13.33 0.76 -12.83
C GLN A 12 13.63 0.66 -11.33
N GLN A 13 13.49 -0.55 -10.76
CA GLN A 13 13.76 -0.79 -9.35
C GLN A 13 12.94 0.12 -8.43
N LYS A 14 11.67 0.28 -8.75
CA LYS A 14 10.73 1.01 -7.91
C LYS A 14 9.66 0.05 -7.40
N PHE A 15 9.14 0.35 -6.20
CA PHE A 15 8.13 -0.48 -5.55
C PHE A 15 6.81 0.26 -5.43
N SER A 16 5.73 -0.50 -5.53
CA SER A 16 4.41 -0.06 -5.11
C SER A 16 4.00 -0.83 -3.86
N TYR A 17 3.30 -0.16 -2.97
CA TYR A 17 2.77 -0.74 -1.74
C TYR A 17 1.26 -0.72 -1.78
N LEU A 18 0.68 -1.73 -1.17
CA LEU A 18 -0.77 -1.83 -1.01
C LEU A 18 -1.04 -2.13 0.45
N ILE A 19 -1.95 -1.39 1.05
CA ILE A 19 -2.39 -1.65 2.42
C ILE A 19 -3.87 -2.02 2.41
N VAL A 20 -4.21 -3.04 3.20
CA VAL A 20 -5.59 -3.44 3.45
C VAL A 20 -5.81 -3.52 4.95
N PRO A 21 -7.03 -3.30 5.44
CA PRO A 21 -7.31 -3.50 6.85
C PRO A 21 -6.89 -4.91 7.27
N GLN A 22 -6.36 -5.03 8.48
CA GLN A 22 -5.84 -6.29 8.99
C GLN A 22 -6.86 -7.42 8.84
N GLY A 23 -6.41 -8.55 8.32
CA GLY A 23 -7.25 -9.75 8.21
C GLY A 23 -8.18 -9.77 7.03
N GLN A 24 -8.20 -8.73 6.20
CA GLN A 24 -9.00 -8.72 4.99
C GLN A 24 -8.19 -9.15 3.78
N ASP A 25 -8.88 -9.75 2.82
CA ASP A 25 -8.27 -10.15 1.56
C ASP A 25 -8.02 -8.95 0.65
N ILE A 26 -7.05 -9.07 -0.25
CA ILE A 26 -6.85 -8.07 -1.29
C ILE A 26 -8.09 -8.11 -2.20
N PRO A 27 -8.77 -6.97 -2.42
CA PRO A 27 -9.93 -6.94 -3.30
C PRO A 27 -9.61 -7.43 -4.72
N PRO A 28 -10.54 -8.09 -5.40
CA PRO A 28 -10.27 -8.68 -6.72
C PRO A 28 -9.75 -7.70 -7.76
N GLU A 29 -10.17 -6.45 -7.68
CA GLU A 29 -9.72 -5.43 -8.64
C GLU A 29 -8.23 -5.11 -8.53
N ALA A 30 -7.62 -5.40 -7.38
CA ALA A 30 -6.19 -5.17 -7.14
C ALA A 30 -5.39 -6.47 -7.15
N ASP A 31 -6.06 -7.62 -7.19
CA ASP A 31 -5.45 -8.95 -7.04
C ASP A 31 -4.98 -9.54 -8.38
N ASN A 32 -4.90 -8.72 -9.41
CA ASN A 32 -4.49 -9.17 -10.75
C ASN A 32 -2.99 -9.05 -10.99
N VAL A 33 -2.22 -8.73 -9.96
CA VAL A 33 -0.77 -8.59 -10.03
C VAL A 33 -0.12 -9.30 -8.83
N ASP A 34 1.18 -9.50 -8.90
CA ASP A 34 1.92 -10.27 -7.89
C ASP A 34 2.23 -9.40 -6.67
N TRP A 35 1.29 -9.34 -5.74
CA TRP A 35 1.51 -8.72 -4.45
C TRP A 35 2.15 -9.72 -3.49
N HIS A 36 3.23 -9.29 -2.82
CA HIS A 36 3.91 -10.10 -1.82
C HIS A 36 3.76 -9.48 -0.44
N VAL A 37 3.45 -10.29 0.55
CA VAL A 37 3.37 -9.83 1.92
C VAL A 37 4.69 -9.19 2.32
N ARG A 38 4.62 -7.95 2.82
CA ARG A 38 5.78 -7.26 3.35
C ARG A 38 5.77 -7.23 4.87
N GLN A 39 4.61 -6.94 5.46
CA GLN A 39 4.47 -6.89 6.91
C GLN A 39 2.99 -6.98 7.27
N LEU A 40 2.67 -7.74 8.32
CA LEU A 40 1.29 -7.92 8.77
C LEU A 40 1.04 -7.15 10.05
N ALA A 41 -0.21 -6.72 10.25
CA ALA A 41 -0.69 -6.11 11.49
C ALA A 41 0.13 -4.90 11.92
N VAL A 42 0.38 -3.97 10.99
CA VAL A 42 1.14 -2.75 11.23
C VAL A 42 0.18 -1.62 11.56
N ASP A 43 0.49 -0.87 12.63
CA ASP A 43 -0.26 0.35 12.93
C ASP A 43 0.21 1.48 12.01
N VAL A 44 -0.74 2.09 11.30
CA VAL A 44 -0.49 3.27 10.49
C VAL A 44 -1.47 4.36 10.87
N ASP A 45 -1.08 5.61 10.67
CA ASP A 45 -1.97 6.75 10.84
C ASP A 45 -2.70 7.03 9.53
N GLU A 46 -3.86 6.40 9.36
CA GLU A 46 -4.66 6.50 8.14
C GLU A 46 -5.24 7.90 7.92
N THR A 47 -5.17 8.78 8.93
CA THR A 47 -5.69 10.14 8.81
C THR A 47 -4.73 11.09 8.12
N GLN A 48 -3.48 10.70 7.90
CA GLN A 48 -2.53 11.52 7.18
C GLN A 48 -2.93 11.65 5.71
N GLU A 49 -2.70 12.82 5.13
CA GLU A 49 -2.97 13.04 3.72
C GLU A 49 -2.01 12.26 2.83
N HIS A 50 -0.80 12.01 3.33
CA HIS A 50 0.22 11.24 2.62
C HIS A 50 0.92 10.33 3.61
N LEU A 51 0.88 9.04 3.35
CA LEU A 51 1.49 8.05 4.23
C LEU A 51 2.91 7.74 3.78
N HIS A 52 3.86 8.33 4.47
CA HIS A 52 5.27 8.01 4.34
C HIS A 52 5.59 6.75 5.15
N PRO A 53 6.51 5.92 4.73
CA PRO A 53 7.36 5.98 3.54
C PRO A 53 6.78 5.24 2.32
N TYR A 54 5.51 4.84 2.36
CA TYR A 54 4.89 4.00 1.32
C TYR A 54 4.40 4.80 0.12
N GLU A 55 4.43 6.13 0.20
CA GLU A 55 3.97 7.05 -0.84
C GLU A 55 2.51 6.79 -1.23
N ILE A 56 1.67 6.63 -0.22
CA ILE A 56 0.23 6.40 -0.39
C ILE A 56 -0.51 7.69 -0.05
N ASP A 57 -1.23 8.23 -1.03
CA ASP A 57 -2.03 9.44 -0.84
C ASP A 57 -3.40 9.12 -0.26
N ASN A 58 -3.84 9.90 0.71
CA ASN A 58 -5.17 9.82 1.30
C ASN A 58 -5.58 8.37 1.63
N PRO A 59 -4.82 7.66 2.47
CA PRO A 59 -5.09 6.25 2.71
C PRO A 59 -6.49 6.00 3.26
N ARG A 60 -6.97 6.85 4.17
CA ARG A 60 -8.30 6.68 4.76
C ARG A 60 -9.40 6.77 3.70
N ALA A 61 -9.30 7.75 2.81
CA ALA A 61 -10.29 7.92 1.75
C ALA A 61 -10.25 6.75 0.76
N GLN A 62 -9.07 6.28 0.40
CA GLN A 62 -8.95 5.13 -0.48
C GLN A 62 -9.56 3.88 0.14
N ILE A 63 -9.26 3.61 1.41
CA ILE A 63 -9.81 2.43 2.11
C ILE A 63 -11.33 2.53 2.19
N ALA A 64 -11.86 3.70 2.50
CA ALA A 64 -13.31 3.89 2.59
C ALA A 64 -14.00 3.66 1.24
N GLU A 65 -13.35 4.04 0.16
CA GLU A 65 -13.92 3.93 -1.19
C GLU A 65 -13.73 2.55 -1.81
N LYS A 66 -12.54 1.97 -1.66
CA LYS A 66 -12.14 0.77 -2.41
C LYS A 66 -11.86 -0.45 -1.53
N GLY A 67 -11.69 -0.25 -0.23
CA GLY A 67 -11.29 -1.32 0.67
C GLY A 67 -9.79 -1.50 0.78
N TYR A 68 -8.99 -0.71 0.08
CA TYR A 68 -7.52 -0.73 0.14
C TYR A 68 -6.97 0.64 -0.23
N ALA A 69 -5.68 0.85 0.06
CA ALA A 69 -4.95 2.03 -0.39
C ALA A 69 -3.65 1.60 -1.06
N ILE A 70 -3.23 2.32 -2.08
CA ILE A 70 -2.12 1.92 -2.93
C ILE A 70 -1.22 3.13 -3.24
N THR A 71 0.07 2.87 -3.43
CA THR A 71 1.04 3.87 -3.86
C THR A 71 0.62 4.49 -5.19
N SER A 72 0.74 5.81 -5.29
CA SER A 72 0.49 6.52 -6.55
C SER A 72 1.43 5.99 -7.64
N VAL A 73 0.88 5.78 -8.84
CA VAL A 73 1.68 5.30 -9.98
C VAL A 73 2.79 6.28 -10.37
N TYR A 74 2.63 7.56 -10.04
CA TYR A 74 3.62 8.58 -10.37
C TYR A 74 4.66 8.78 -9.27
N HIS A 75 4.50 8.13 -8.12
CA HIS A 75 5.36 8.35 -6.94
C HIS A 75 5.81 7.04 -6.33
N GLN A 76 6.10 6.04 -7.19
CA GLN A 76 6.59 4.75 -6.70
C GLN A 76 7.86 4.93 -5.89
N VAL A 77 8.04 4.04 -4.90
CA VAL A 77 9.15 4.13 -3.95
C VAL A 77 10.40 3.49 -4.57
N PRO A 78 11.50 4.23 -4.72
CA PRO A 78 12.75 3.62 -5.18
C PRO A 78 13.21 2.52 -4.22
N ALA A 79 13.78 1.45 -4.77
CA ALA A 79 14.22 0.30 -3.96
C ALA A 79 15.22 0.72 -2.88
N GLN A 80 16.07 1.70 -3.15
CA GLN A 80 17.06 2.20 -2.19
C GLN A 80 16.43 2.89 -0.98
N ALA A 81 15.23 3.44 -1.14
CA ALA A 81 14.52 4.15 -0.08
C ALA A 81 13.34 3.34 0.47
N ALA A 82 13.14 2.12 0.00
CA ALA A 82 11.99 1.29 0.38
C ALA A 82 12.11 0.84 1.84
N PRO A 83 10.99 0.89 2.58
CA PRO A 83 10.96 0.38 3.95
C PRO A 83 11.05 -1.14 4.02
#